data_e4164c302a564e088dcb138c2687f5b9
#
_entry.id   e4164c302a564e088dcb138c2687f5b9
#
_cell.length_a   1.000
_cell.length_b   1.000
_cell.length_c   1.000
_cell.angle_alpha   90.00
_cell.angle_beta   90.00
_cell.angle_gamma   90.00
#
_symmetry.space_group_name_H-M   'P 1'
#
loop_
_entity.id
_entity.type
_entity.pdbx_description
1 polymer ?
#
loop_
_entity_poly.entity_id
_entity_poly.type
_entity_poly.pdbx_seq_one_letter_code
_entity_poly.pdbx_strand_id
1 'polypeptide(L)'
;MKFINYVLCSIILLSVSLSVTAQKYKAPADTIKLNQEYVKVNNDIADLTAQLTIAQNNLPGYQTKATTATANAQSSATTSSNSSSKATNGNISDSKSARNDADDAYDKAKDSRSANNSVGKQNEKIRKLKVDLNKKQQRLKDLDVMRTAIYAQLPVNQNQ
;
A
#
# COMPACT_ATOMS: atom_id res chain seq x y z
N MET A 1 -13.02 -17.76 -38.13
CA MET A 1 -13.57 -16.69 -37.28
C MET A 1 -14.78 -17.10 -36.40
N LYS A 2 -15.44 -18.24 -36.60
CA LYS A 2 -16.59 -18.68 -35.78
C LYS A 2 -16.18 -19.28 -34.40
N PHE A 3 -14.99 -19.88 -34.28
CA PHE A 3 -14.53 -20.50 -33.03
C PHE A 3 -14.13 -19.48 -31.93
N ILE A 4 -13.66 -18.30 -32.32
CA ILE A 4 -13.26 -17.25 -31.36
C ILE A 4 -14.48 -16.69 -30.58
N ASN A 5 -15.63 -16.58 -31.23
CA ASN A 5 -16.86 -16.09 -30.60
C ASN A 5 -17.43 -17.07 -29.56
N TYR A 6 -17.24 -18.39 -29.74
CA TYR A 6 -17.70 -19.38 -28.75
C TYR A 6 -16.79 -19.41 -27.51
N VAL A 7 -15.48 -19.20 -27.66
CA VAL A 7 -14.53 -19.11 -26.55
C VAL A 7 -14.79 -17.84 -25.75
N LEU A 8 -15.07 -16.71 -26.39
CA LEU A 8 -15.38 -15.44 -25.71
C LEU A 8 -16.69 -15.51 -24.94
N CYS A 9 -17.73 -16.14 -25.50
CA CYS A 9 -19.00 -16.35 -24.81
C CYS A 9 -18.91 -17.29 -23.61
N SER A 10 -18.06 -18.35 -23.70
CA SER A 10 -17.88 -19.28 -22.57
C SER A 10 -17.11 -18.64 -21.41
N ILE A 11 -16.18 -17.72 -21.67
CA ILE A 11 -15.44 -16.98 -20.61
C ILE A 11 -16.36 -16.00 -19.90
N ILE A 12 -17.29 -15.35 -20.61
CA ILE A 12 -18.27 -14.44 -19.99
C ILE A 12 -19.28 -15.20 -19.12
N LEU A 13 -19.67 -16.41 -19.51
CA LEU A 13 -20.58 -17.25 -18.71
C LEU A 13 -19.94 -17.85 -17.45
N LEU A 14 -18.62 -18.08 -17.44
CA LEU A 14 -17.89 -18.53 -16.24
C LEU A 14 -17.65 -17.40 -15.21
N SER A 15 -17.65 -16.14 -15.62
CA SER A 15 -17.42 -15.02 -14.70
C SER A 15 -18.65 -14.62 -13.89
N VAL A 16 -19.85 -15.08 -14.26
CA VAL A 16 -21.10 -14.78 -13.54
C VAL A 16 -21.40 -15.78 -12.41
N SER A 17 -20.74 -16.94 -12.40
CA SER A 17 -21.06 -18.04 -11.46
C SER A 17 -20.27 -18.03 -10.13
N LEU A 18 -19.43 -17.03 -9.86
CA LEU A 18 -18.60 -16.99 -8.64
C LEU A 18 -19.09 -16.03 -7.54
N SER A 19 -20.31 -15.54 -7.63
CA SER A 19 -20.89 -14.64 -6.60
C SER A 19 -21.90 -15.33 -5.69
N VAL A 20 -21.85 -16.65 -5.55
CA VAL A 20 -22.54 -17.31 -4.43
C VAL A 20 -21.60 -17.26 -3.23
N THR A 21 -21.27 -16.07 -2.77
CA THR A 21 -20.89 -15.88 -1.38
C THR A 21 -22.11 -16.34 -0.57
N ALA A 22 -21.94 -17.43 0.18
CA ALA A 22 -22.97 -17.90 1.10
C ALA A 22 -23.43 -16.70 1.94
N GLN A 23 -24.65 -16.21 1.67
CA GLN A 23 -25.17 -15.03 2.37
C GLN A 23 -25.22 -15.37 3.86
N LYS A 24 -24.36 -14.72 4.64
CA LYS A 24 -24.22 -14.97 6.09
C LYS A 24 -25.51 -14.60 6.82
N TYR A 25 -26.24 -13.62 6.32
CA TYR A 25 -27.49 -13.12 6.88
C TYR A 25 -28.60 -13.29 5.87
N LYS A 26 -29.67 -14.02 6.25
CA LYS A 26 -30.76 -14.40 5.32
C LYS A 26 -32.16 -14.12 5.86
N ALA A 27 -32.29 -14.02 7.17
CA ALA A 27 -33.58 -13.92 7.84
C ALA A 27 -33.73 -12.58 8.57
N PRO A 28 -35.00 -12.12 8.76
CA PRO A 28 -35.29 -10.92 9.57
C PRO A 28 -34.68 -10.95 10.98
N ALA A 29 -34.55 -12.13 11.59
CA ALA A 29 -33.87 -12.31 12.88
C ALA A 29 -32.39 -11.95 12.87
N ASP A 30 -31.74 -11.92 11.70
CA ASP A 30 -30.33 -11.56 11.55
C ASP A 30 -30.08 -10.05 11.49
N THR A 31 -31.12 -9.22 11.42
CA THR A 31 -31.02 -7.76 11.21
C THR A 31 -30.10 -7.07 12.24
N ILE A 32 -30.18 -7.46 13.50
CA ILE A 32 -29.36 -6.86 14.55
C ILE A 32 -27.88 -7.14 14.31
N LYS A 33 -27.52 -8.39 14.02
CA LYS A 33 -26.14 -8.81 13.75
C LYS A 33 -25.60 -8.19 12.46
N LEU A 34 -26.42 -8.12 11.43
CA LEU A 34 -26.11 -7.47 10.17
C LEU A 34 -25.79 -5.99 10.37
N ASN A 35 -26.65 -5.26 11.10
CA ASN A 35 -26.42 -3.85 11.38
C ASN A 35 -25.17 -3.62 12.24
N GLN A 36 -24.88 -4.48 13.21
CA GLN A 36 -23.66 -4.41 13.99
C GLN A 36 -22.42 -4.61 13.10
N GLU A 37 -22.44 -5.60 12.21
CA GLU A 37 -21.32 -5.82 11.28
C GLU A 37 -21.19 -4.65 10.29
N TYR A 38 -22.31 -4.10 9.83
CA TYR A 38 -22.33 -2.92 8.94
C TYR A 38 -21.65 -1.71 9.60
N VAL A 39 -22.03 -1.38 10.83
CA VAL A 39 -21.41 -0.27 11.59
C VAL A 39 -19.91 -0.53 11.81
N LYS A 40 -19.54 -1.76 12.17
CA LYS A 40 -18.14 -2.12 12.35
C LYS A 40 -17.33 -1.94 11.05
N VAL A 41 -17.85 -2.41 9.93
CA VAL A 41 -17.15 -2.29 8.63
C VAL A 41 -17.02 -0.82 8.21
N ASN A 42 -18.03 0.03 8.46
CA ASN A 42 -17.93 1.47 8.22
C ASN A 42 -16.82 2.12 9.07
N ASN A 43 -16.74 1.77 10.35
CA ASN A 43 -15.67 2.29 11.23
C ASN A 43 -14.29 1.81 10.75
N ASP A 44 -14.15 0.54 10.38
CA ASP A 44 -12.90 0.00 9.81
C ASP A 44 -12.49 0.75 8.53
N ILE A 45 -13.46 1.12 7.66
CA ILE A 45 -13.21 1.91 6.45
C ILE A 45 -12.72 3.31 6.81
N ALA A 46 -13.34 3.98 7.78
CA ALA A 46 -12.93 5.30 8.24
C ALA A 46 -11.50 5.28 8.78
N ASP A 47 -11.18 4.29 9.63
CA ASP A 47 -9.85 4.12 10.21
C ASP A 47 -8.78 3.84 9.15
N LEU A 48 -9.07 2.93 8.20
CA LEU A 48 -8.14 2.61 7.11
C LEU A 48 -7.92 3.82 6.19
N THR A 49 -8.97 4.60 5.94
CA THR A 49 -8.88 5.84 5.13
C THR A 49 -7.99 6.88 5.82
N ALA A 50 -8.17 7.08 7.13
CA ALA A 50 -7.31 7.98 7.91
C ALA A 50 -5.85 7.52 7.90
N GLN A 51 -5.59 6.23 8.13
CA GLN A 51 -4.24 5.67 8.07
C GLN A 51 -3.60 5.80 6.69
N LEU A 52 -4.37 5.57 5.62
CA LEU A 52 -3.92 5.73 4.25
C LEU A 52 -3.53 7.17 3.95
N THR A 53 -4.35 8.13 4.36
CA THR A 53 -4.09 9.57 4.21
C THR A 53 -2.79 9.97 4.93
N ILE A 54 -2.62 9.54 6.18
CA ILE A 54 -1.37 9.79 6.94
C ILE A 54 -0.17 9.17 6.23
N ALA A 55 -0.29 7.93 5.76
CA ALA A 55 0.81 7.26 5.08
C ALA A 55 1.18 7.95 3.76
N GLN A 56 0.20 8.43 3.00
CA GLN A 56 0.43 9.18 1.76
C GLN A 56 1.06 10.55 2.02
N ASN A 57 0.60 11.27 3.05
CA ASN A 57 1.14 12.58 3.42
C ASN A 57 2.58 12.50 3.92
N ASN A 58 2.98 11.39 4.51
CA ASN A 58 4.35 11.17 4.98
C ASN A 58 5.32 10.76 3.85
N LEU A 59 4.82 10.23 2.74
CA LEU A 59 5.66 9.71 1.65
C LEU A 59 6.61 10.77 1.06
N PRO A 60 6.20 12.02 0.77
CA PRO A 60 7.10 13.05 0.26
C PRO A 60 8.30 13.32 1.20
N GLY A 61 8.06 13.30 2.52
CA GLY A 61 9.14 13.45 3.51
C GLY A 61 10.19 12.33 3.45
N TYR A 62 9.75 11.10 3.26
CA TYR A 62 10.69 9.98 3.04
C TYR A 62 11.43 10.10 1.71
N GLN A 63 10.76 10.53 0.64
CA GLN A 63 11.38 10.75 -0.68
C GLN A 63 12.43 11.84 -0.63
N THR A 64 12.14 12.98 0.00
CA THR A 64 13.09 14.07 0.18
C THR A 64 14.33 13.61 0.95
N LYS A 65 14.16 12.88 2.06
CA LYS A 65 15.27 12.31 2.83
C LYS A 65 16.12 11.36 1.97
N ALA A 66 15.50 10.51 1.18
CA ALA A 66 16.21 9.57 0.31
C ALA A 66 16.99 10.30 -0.80
N THR A 67 16.40 11.32 -1.41
CA THR A 67 17.07 12.15 -2.42
C THR A 67 18.27 12.87 -1.84
N THR A 68 18.12 13.50 -0.67
CA THR A 68 19.22 14.19 0.03
C THR A 68 20.33 13.21 0.41
N ALA A 69 19.99 12.06 0.98
CA ALA A 69 20.98 11.06 1.35
C ALA A 69 21.72 10.50 0.13
N THR A 70 21.02 10.33 -0.99
CA THR A 70 21.64 9.89 -2.27
C THR A 70 22.60 10.95 -2.83
N ALA A 71 22.21 12.22 -2.80
CA ALA A 71 23.06 13.33 -3.23
C ALA A 71 24.33 13.43 -2.36
N ASN A 72 24.18 13.29 -1.03
CA ASN A 72 25.31 13.28 -0.11
C ASN A 72 26.25 12.10 -0.38
N ALA A 73 25.72 10.91 -0.59
CA ALA A 73 26.51 9.73 -0.92
C ALA A 73 27.31 9.92 -2.24
N GLN A 74 26.66 10.50 -3.24
CA GLN A 74 27.32 10.79 -4.53
C GLN A 74 28.45 11.82 -4.34
N SER A 75 28.22 12.88 -3.57
CA SER A 75 29.21 13.91 -3.27
C SER A 75 30.43 13.32 -2.52
N SER A 76 30.18 12.54 -1.45
CA SER A 76 31.23 11.88 -0.69
C SER A 76 32.03 10.88 -1.53
N ALA A 77 31.34 10.11 -2.40
CA ALA A 77 32.04 9.20 -3.33
C ALA A 77 32.95 9.95 -4.30
N THR A 78 32.52 11.10 -4.82
CA THR A 78 33.35 11.96 -5.68
C THR A 78 34.55 12.50 -4.91
N THR A 79 34.37 12.98 -3.68
CA THR A 79 35.46 13.45 -2.79
C THR A 79 36.47 12.34 -2.53
N SER A 80 35.98 11.14 -2.15
CA SER A 80 36.82 9.97 -1.92
C SER A 80 37.63 9.57 -3.16
N SER A 81 37.02 9.60 -4.35
CA SER A 81 37.76 9.34 -5.60
C SER A 81 38.85 10.35 -5.87
N ASN A 82 38.56 11.65 -5.66
CA ASN A 82 39.54 12.73 -5.85
C ASN A 82 40.71 12.62 -4.84
N SER A 83 40.44 12.33 -3.57
CA SER A 83 41.45 12.15 -2.53
C SER A 83 42.30 10.90 -2.78
N SER A 84 41.67 9.81 -3.25
CA SER A 84 42.40 8.60 -3.65
C SER A 84 43.39 8.88 -4.81
N SER A 85 42.97 9.69 -5.79
CA SER A 85 43.82 10.08 -6.91
C SER A 85 45.04 10.94 -6.44
N LYS A 86 44.85 11.81 -5.45
CA LYS A 86 45.97 12.59 -4.85
C LYS A 86 46.90 11.72 -4.06
N ALA A 87 46.40 10.72 -3.34
CA ALA A 87 47.20 9.82 -2.51
C ALA A 87 48.18 8.95 -3.32
N THR A 88 48.01 8.80 -4.62
CA THR A 88 48.93 8.07 -5.50
C THR A 88 50.30 8.72 -5.59
N ASN A 89 50.44 9.99 -5.19
CA ASN A 89 51.74 10.72 -5.16
C ASN A 89 52.61 10.35 -3.97
N GLY A 90 52.21 9.38 -3.12
CA GLY A 90 53.03 8.84 -2.04
C GLY A 90 53.14 9.70 -0.76
N ASN A 91 52.34 10.76 -0.64
CA ASN A 91 52.26 11.57 0.56
C ASN A 91 51.41 10.90 1.64
N ILE A 92 51.96 10.71 2.85
CA ILE A 92 51.28 10.08 4.00
C ILE A 92 50.05 10.87 4.42
N SER A 93 50.09 12.21 4.37
CA SER A 93 48.92 13.06 4.68
C SER A 93 47.75 12.82 3.70
N ASP A 94 48.05 12.76 2.40
CA ASP A 94 47.06 12.52 1.36
C ASP A 94 46.48 11.11 1.47
N SER A 95 47.28 10.12 1.81
CA SER A 95 46.83 8.75 2.07
C SER A 95 45.88 8.66 3.27
N LYS A 96 46.15 9.42 4.35
CA LYS A 96 45.27 9.51 5.51
C LYS A 96 43.94 10.19 5.16
N SER A 97 43.99 11.29 4.40
CA SER A 97 42.77 11.98 3.91
C SER A 97 41.96 11.07 3.02
N ALA A 98 42.55 10.37 2.08
CA ALA A 98 41.88 9.45 1.20
C ALA A 98 41.13 8.33 1.97
N ARG A 99 41.75 7.82 3.03
CA ARG A 99 41.13 6.82 3.91
C ARG A 99 39.88 7.39 4.62
N ASN A 100 40.02 8.59 5.23
CA ASN A 100 38.89 9.22 5.93
C ASN A 100 37.73 9.51 4.97
N ASP A 101 38.03 10.00 3.75
CA ASP A 101 37.02 10.29 2.75
C ASP A 101 36.34 9.01 2.20
N ALA A 102 37.07 7.88 2.17
CA ALA A 102 36.50 6.58 1.83
C ALA A 102 35.57 6.06 2.92
N ASP A 103 35.94 6.24 4.19
CA ASP A 103 35.08 5.86 5.33
C ASP A 103 33.79 6.73 5.33
N ASP A 104 33.86 8.05 5.09
CA ASP A 104 32.70 8.92 4.97
C ASP A 104 31.82 8.50 3.77
N ALA A 105 32.41 8.23 2.63
CA ALA A 105 31.65 7.77 1.45
C ALA A 105 30.91 6.46 1.72
N TYR A 106 31.52 5.53 2.46
CA TYR A 106 30.88 4.29 2.88
C TYR A 106 29.68 4.56 3.78
N ASP A 107 29.82 5.42 4.79
CA ASP A 107 28.73 5.76 5.71
C ASP A 107 27.57 6.47 4.99
N LYS A 108 27.87 7.42 4.10
CA LYS A 108 26.83 8.09 3.29
C LYS A 108 26.14 7.15 2.34
N ALA A 109 26.82 6.17 1.77
CA ALA A 109 26.21 5.14 0.94
C ALA A 109 25.26 4.25 1.75
N LYS A 110 25.62 3.91 3.00
CA LYS A 110 24.77 3.18 3.93
C LYS A 110 23.53 3.99 4.31
N ASP A 111 23.67 5.28 4.59
CA ASP A 111 22.56 6.19 4.90
C ASP A 111 21.60 6.30 3.72
N SER A 112 22.12 6.46 2.50
CA SER A 112 21.32 6.49 1.27
C SER A 112 20.51 5.21 1.10
N ARG A 113 21.14 4.05 1.30
CA ARG A 113 20.43 2.75 1.23
C ARG A 113 19.33 2.66 2.27
N SER A 114 19.57 3.07 3.50
CA SER A 114 18.59 3.07 4.60
C SER A 114 17.41 3.99 4.28
N ALA A 115 17.67 5.19 3.77
CA ALA A 115 16.63 6.14 3.39
C ALA A 115 15.76 5.62 2.22
N ASN A 116 16.37 5.03 1.20
CA ASN A 116 15.66 4.41 0.09
C ASN A 116 14.81 3.20 0.54
N ASN A 117 15.32 2.38 1.45
CA ASN A 117 14.55 1.29 2.07
C ASN A 117 13.33 1.82 2.83
N SER A 118 13.44 2.98 3.47
CA SER A 118 12.32 3.62 4.17
C SER A 118 11.22 4.07 3.22
N VAL A 119 11.56 4.60 2.04
CA VAL A 119 10.60 4.87 0.96
C VAL A 119 9.91 3.59 0.51
N GLY A 120 10.66 2.51 0.30
CA GLY A 120 10.12 1.21 -0.06
C GLY A 120 9.10 0.68 0.95
N LYS A 121 9.44 0.74 2.25
CA LYS A 121 8.55 0.35 3.35
C LYS A 121 7.28 1.21 3.40
N GLN A 122 7.40 2.52 3.17
CA GLN A 122 6.25 3.41 3.16
C GLN A 122 5.31 3.13 1.98
N ASN A 123 5.85 2.89 0.79
CA ASN A 123 5.08 2.49 -0.38
C ASN A 123 4.35 1.16 -0.15
N GLU A 124 5.02 0.19 0.46
CA GLU A 124 4.40 -1.10 0.79
C GLU A 124 3.28 -0.96 1.82
N LYS A 125 3.44 -0.09 2.81
CA LYS A 125 2.37 0.26 3.77
C LYS A 125 1.16 0.85 3.06
N ILE A 126 1.37 1.81 2.16
CA ILE A 126 0.30 2.42 1.35
C ILE A 126 -0.42 1.35 0.52
N ARG A 127 0.33 0.46 -0.13
CA ARG A 127 -0.23 -0.63 -0.93
C ARG A 127 -1.12 -1.55 -0.09
N LYS A 128 -0.66 -1.98 1.08
CA LYS A 128 -1.42 -2.83 2.01
C LYS A 128 -2.71 -2.15 2.46
N LEU A 129 -2.64 -0.88 2.89
CA LEU A 129 -3.80 -0.11 3.31
C LEU A 129 -4.85 0.03 2.20
N LYS A 130 -4.43 0.25 0.95
CA LYS A 130 -5.33 0.28 -0.22
C LYS A 130 -6.03 -1.06 -0.44
N VAL A 131 -5.30 -2.16 -0.33
CA VAL A 131 -5.88 -3.51 -0.48
C VAL A 131 -6.90 -3.79 0.61
N ASP A 132 -6.58 -3.47 1.86
CA ASP A 132 -7.48 -3.72 2.99
C ASP A 132 -8.71 -2.82 2.94
N LEU A 133 -8.55 -1.56 2.54
CA LEU A 133 -9.66 -0.63 2.32
C LEU A 133 -10.61 -1.18 1.23
N ASN A 134 -10.08 -1.64 0.11
CA ASN A 134 -10.89 -2.19 -0.97
C ASN A 134 -11.67 -3.46 -0.53
N LYS A 135 -11.04 -4.34 0.25
CA LYS A 135 -11.73 -5.50 0.86
C LYS A 135 -12.89 -5.08 1.76
N LYS A 136 -12.69 -4.05 2.59
CA LYS A 136 -13.74 -3.56 3.49
C LYS A 136 -14.87 -2.89 2.73
N GLN A 137 -14.56 -2.11 1.69
CA GLN A 137 -15.56 -1.51 0.80
C GLN A 137 -16.38 -2.57 0.07
N GLN A 138 -15.73 -3.65 -0.41
CA GLN A 138 -16.45 -4.77 -1.00
C GLN A 138 -17.37 -5.45 0.03
N ARG A 139 -16.85 -5.69 1.24
CA ARG A 139 -17.69 -6.26 2.32
C ARG A 139 -18.89 -5.39 2.66
N LEU A 140 -18.73 -4.07 2.67
CA LEU A 140 -19.84 -3.14 2.89
C LEU A 140 -20.93 -3.28 1.82
N LYS A 141 -20.55 -3.38 0.54
CA LYS A 141 -21.47 -3.63 -0.57
C LYS A 141 -22.22 -4.94 -0.39
N ASP A 142 -21.54 -6.01 0.02
CA ASP A 142 -22.16 -7.30 0.27
C ASP A 142 -23.19 -7.22 1.41
N LEU A 143 -22.88 -6.47 2.48
CA LEU A 143 -23.78 -6.23 3.60
C LEU A 143 -25.01 -5.39 3.17
N ASP A 144 -24.84 -4.41 2.28
CA ASP A 144 -25.96 -3.63 1.72
C ASP A 144 -26.92 -4.51 0.92
N VAL A 145 -26.40 -5.42 0.09
CA VAL A 145 -27.22 -6.39 -0.64
C VAL A 145 -27.99 -7.29 0.32
N MET A 146 -27.36 -7.83 1.36
CA MET A 146 -28.02 -8.67 2.37
C MET A 146 -29.09 -7.88 3.12
N ARG A 147 -28.81 -6.64 3.48
CA ARG A 147 -29.73 -5.74 4.17
C ARG A 147 -30.97 -5.47 3.34
N THR A 148 -30.81 -5.14 2.06
CA THR A 148 -31.91 -4.93 1.13
C THR A 148 -32.79 -6.19 0.98
N ALA A 149 -32.15 -7.37 0.85
CA ALA A 149 -32.84 -8.64 0.74
C ALA A 149 -33.66 -8.98 2.01
N ILE A 150 -33.14 -8.70 3.20
CA ILE A 150 -33.84 -8.91 4.48
C ILE A 150 -35.04 -7.96 4.61
N TYR A 151 -34.82 -6.66 4.31
CA TYR A 151 -35.89 -5.68 4.41
C TYR A 151 -37.08 -5.97 3.43
N ALA A 152 -36.76 -6.51 2.26
CA ALA A 152 -37.80 -6.95 1.30
C ALA A 152 -38.68 -8.13 1.84
N GLN A 153 -38.19 -8.86 2.85
CA GLN A 153 -38.94 -9.97 3.49
C GLN A 153 -39.80 -9.53 4.69
N LEU A 154 -39.59 -8.30 5.18
CA LEU A 154 -40.37 -7.77 6.28
C LEU A 154 -41.79 -7.44 5.79
N PRO A 155 -42.84 -7.84 6.52
CA PRO A 155 -44.21 -7.47 6.15
C PRO A 155 -44.34 -5.94 6.13
N VAL A 156 -44.73 -5.38 5.01
CA VAL A 156 -45.11 -3.98 4.93
C VAL A 156 -46.38 -3.83 5.80
N ASN A 157 -46.20 -3.30 7.01
CA ASN A 157 -47.37 -2.92 7.82
C ASN A 157 -48.09 -1.79 7.08
N GLN A 158 -49.07 -2.17 6.27
CA GLN A 158 -50.09 -1.26 5.76
C GLN A 158 -51.03 -0.91 6.93
N ASN A 159 -50.56 -0.11 7.85
CA ASN A 159 -51.45 0.58 8.77
C ASN A 159 -51.78 1.92 8.11
N GLN A 160 -52.93 1.91 7.43
CA GLN A 160 -53.71 3.10 7.15
C GLN A 160 -54.20 3.72 8.47
#